data_e9ed070b4208f00b374f6f1ffa323f6d
#
_entry.id   e9ed070b4208f00b374f6f1ffa323f6d
#
_cell.length_a   1.000
_cell.length_b   1.000
_cell.length_c   1.000
_cell.angle_alpha   90.00
_cell.angle_beta   90.00
_cell.angle_gamma   90.00
#
_symmetry.space_group_name_H-M   'P 1'
#
loop_
_entity.id
_entity.type
_entity.pdbx_description
1 polymer ?
#
loop_
_entity_poly.entity_id
_entity_poly.type
_entity_poly.pdbx_seq_one_letter_code
_entity_poly.pdbx_strand_id
1 'polypeptide(L)'
;MDSDSCIDDITIYLKIDNNVIKEACFDGVACTISTTSTDILCSLVENKTFEEAMYIIEQYKNMIYEKEFDEKVLDELIVFINTHKQAARIKCATLGSTGIEEIINECSHHHEE
;
A
#
# COMPACT_ATOMS: atom_id res chain seq x y z
N MET A 1 8.74 -8.52 -14.21
CA MET A 1 9.67 -8.40 -13.08
C MET A 1 8.92 -8.61 -11.77
N ASP A 2 9.46 -9.47 -10.91
CA ASP A 2 8.86 -9.73 -9.60
C ASP A 2 9.66 -9.00 -8.53
N SER A 3 8.98 -8.36 -7.61
CA SER A 3 9.60 -7.65 -6.50
C SER A 3 8.89 -7.96 -5.20
N ASP A 4 9.63 -7.98 -4.11
CA ASP A 4 9.06 -8.22 -2.80
C ASP A 4 9.66 -7.28 -1.75
N SER A 5 8.96 -7.15 -0.64
CA SER A 5 9.43 -6.40 0.52
C SER A 5 8.85 -7.02 1.78
N CYS A 6 9.70 -7.22 2.78
CA CYS A 6 9.29 -7.72 4.08
C CYS A 6 9.17 -6.58 5.07
N ILE A 7 7.99 -6.42 5.66
CA ILE A 7 7.73 -5.43 6.72
C ILE A 7 7.14 -6.18 7.90
N ASP A 8 7.86 -6.23 9.00
CA ASP A 8 7.50 -7.04 10.16
C ASP A 8 7.28 -8.51 9.72
N ASP A 9 6.11 -9.07 9.98
CA ASP A 9 5.80 -10.46 9.64
C ASP A 9 5.05 -10.60 8.32
N ILE A 10 4.96 -9.52 7.53
CA ILE A 10 4.29 -9.54 6.23
C ILE A 10 5.33 -9.37 5.12
N THR A 11 5.20 -10.19 4.07
CA THR A 11 5.97 -10.02 2.83
C THR A 11 5.00 -9.64 1.72
N ILE A 12 5.29 -8.56 1.01
CA ILE A 12 4.48 -8.09 -0.11
C ILE A 12 5.18 -8.45 -1.40
N TYR A 13 4.42 -9.00 -2.34
CA TYR A 13 4.91 -9.41 -3.66
C TYR A 13 4.19 -8.63 -4.74
N LEU A 14 4.95 -7.99 -5.61
CA LEU A 14 4.40 -7.28 -6.77
C LEU A 14 4.97 -7.89 -8.05
N LYS A 15 4.09 -8.09 -9.03
CA LYS A 15 4.47 -8.46 -10.38
C LYS A 15 4.36 -7.21 -11.24
N ILE A 16 5.46 -6.79 -11.84
CA ILE A 16 5.56 -5.49 -12.52
C ILE A 16 5.97 -5.70 -13.97
N ASP A 17 5.29 -4.99 -14.87
CA ASP A 17 5.60 -4.98 -16.29
C ASP A 17 5.32 -3.57 -16.84
N ASN A 18 6.33 -2.98 -17.51
CA ASN A 18 6.24 -1.63 -18.11
C ASN A 18 5.77 -0.56 -17.12
N ASN A 19 6.28 -0.60 -15.87
CA ASN A 19 5.91 0.32 -14.79
C ASN A 19 4.44 0.23 -14.38
N VAL A 20 3.81 -0.92 -14.69
CA VAL A 20 2.44 -1.22 -14.26
C VAL A 20 2.49 -2.41 -13.32
N ILE A 21 1.76 -2.32 -12.21
CA ILE A 21 1.65 -3.42 -11.26
C ILE A 21 0.60 -4.38 -11.81
N LYS A 22 1.03 -5.55 -12.27
CA LYS A 22 0.11 -6.54 -12.84
C LYS A 22 -0.58 -7.37 -11.78
N GLU A 23 0.14 -7.73 -10.74
CA GLU A 23 -0.41 -8.48 -9.62
C GLU A 23 0.20 -7.95 -8.32
N ALA A 24 -0.59 -7.96 -7.27
CA ALA A 24 -0.14 -7.60 -5.93
C ALA A 24 -0.73 -8.60 -4.94
N CYS A 25 0.11 -9.16 -4.10
CA CYS A 25 -0.33 -10.06 -3.05
C CYS A 25 0.61 -9.97 -1.85
N PHE A 26 0.24 -10.61 -0.79
CA PHE A 26 1.07 -10.61 0.42
C PHE A 26 0.92 -11.95 1.14
N ASP A 27 1.88 -12.23 2.01
CA ASP A 27 1.89 -13.43 2.83
C ASP A 27 2.44 -13.06 4.21
N GLY A 28 2.09 -13.84 5.20
CA GLY A 28 2.58 -13.63 6.56
C GLY A 28 1.47 -13.54 7.58
N VAL A 29 1.87 -13.36 8.84
CA VAL A 29 0.96 -13.27 9.97
C VAL A 29 0.97 -11.84 10.51
N ALA A 30 -0.22 -11.24 10.61
CA ALA A 30 -0.36 -9.87 11.08
C ALA A 30 -1.72 -9.70 11.76
N CYS A 31 -1.91 -8.58 12.43
CA CYS A 31 -3.19 -8.28 13.05
C CYS A 31 -4.26 -8.08 11.97
N THR A 32 -5.52 -8.13 12.37
CA THR A 32 -6.66 -7.99 11.45
C THR A 32 -6.58 -6.70 10.64
N ILE A 33 -6.19 -5.60 11.27
CA ILE A 33 -6.10 -4.29 10.60
C ILE A 33 -5.02 -4.32 9.51
N SER A 34 -3.82 -4.85 9.82
CA SER A 34 -2.74 -4.96 8.84
C SER A 34 -3.14 -5.86 7.68
N THR A 35 -3.73 -7.01 7.97
CA THR A 35 -4.16 -7.97 6.95
C THR A 35 -5.21 -7.36 6.04
N THR A 36 -6.26 -6.76 6.62
CA THR A 36 -7.36 -6.21 5.85
C THR A 36 -6.92 -5.02 5.00
N SER A 37 -6.17 -4.08 5.59
CA SER A 37 -5.72 -2.90 4.84
C SER A 37 -4.76 -3.28 3.72
N THR A 38 -3.87 -4.24 3.96
CA THR A 38 -2.93 -4.70 2.95
C THR A 38 -3.66 -5.39 1.80
N ASP A 39 -4.66 -6.22 2.11
CA ASP A 39 -5.47 -6.91 1.10
C ASP A 39 -6.19 -5.91 0.19
N ILE A 40 -6.84 -4.91 0.78
CA ILE A 40 -7.55 -3.89 0.01
C ILE A 40 -6.57 -3.11 -0.86
N LEU A 41 -5.43 -2.70 -0.30
CA LEU A 41 -4.40 -1.97 -1.05
C LEU A 41 -3.88 -2.78 -2.23
N CYS A 42 -3.60 -4.06 -2.02
CA CYS A 42 -3.15 -4.93 -3.11
C CYS A 42 -4.17 -4.95 -4.24
N SER A 43 -5.45 -5.05 -3.91
CA SER A 43 -6.51 -5.02 -4.92
C SER A 43 -6.58 -3.69 -5.65
N LEU A 44 -6.38 -2.59 -4.95
CA LEU A 44 -6.48 -1.25 -5.54
C LEU A 44 -5.31 -0.92 -6.46
N VAL A 45 -4.11 -1.42 -6.15
CA VAL A 45 -2.92 -1.09 -6.96
C VAL A 45 -2.73 -2.02 -8.15
N GLU A 46 -3.44 -3.14 -8.22
CA GLU A 46 -3.36 -4.02 -9.38
C GLU A 46 -3.83 -3.30 -10.63
N ASN A 47 -3.09 -3.48 -11.72
CA ASN A 47 -3.33 -2.85 -13.02
C ASN A 47 -3.18 -1.33 -13.00
N LYS A 48 -2.46 -0.81 -12.02
CA LYS A 48 -2.15 0.63 -11.92
C LYS A 48 -0.68 0.88 -12.24
N THR A 49 -0.41 2.07 -12.80
CA THR A 49 0.98 2.50 -12.96
C THR A 49 1.57 2.85 -11.60
N PHE A 50 2.89 2.99 -11.55
CA PHE A 50 3.55 3.41 -10.31
C PHE A 50 3.00 4.75 -9.81
N GLU A 51 2.77 5.70 -10.71
CA GLU A 51 2.23 7.00 -10.34
C GLU A 51 0.84 6.89 -9.72
N GLU A 52 -0.02 6.10 -10.34
CA GLU A 52 -1.38 5.88 -9.83
C GLU A 52 -1.36 5.17 -8.47
N ALA A 53 -0.52 4.15 -8.34
CA ALA A 53 -0.40 3.41 -7.08
C ALA A 53 0.12 4.31 -5.97
N MET A 54 1.14 5.12 -6.25
CA MET A 54 1.69 6.06 -5.26
C MET A 54 0.67 7.12 -4.86
N TYR A 55 -0.15 7.56 -5.79
CA TYR A 55 -1.22 8.51 -5.49
C TYR A 55 -2.22 7.89 -4.51
N ILE A 56 -2.65 6.65 -4.77
CA ILE A 56 -3.57 5.94 -3.88
C ILE A 56 -2.96 5.82 -2.47
N ILE A 57 -1.71 5.42 -2.40
CA ILE A 57 -1.01 5.27 -1.12
C ILE A 57 -0.90 6.60 -0.38
N GLU A 58 -0.58 7.67 -1.10
CA GLU A 58 -0.49 9.00 -0.52
C GLU A 58 -1.83 9.46 0.06
N GLN A 59 -2.91 9.26 -0.69
CA GLN A 59 -4.23 9.64 -0.21
C GLN A 59 -4.65 8.81 1.01
N TYR A 60 -4.31 7.52 1.01
CA TYR A 60 -4.59 6.67 2.16
C TYR A 60 -3.82 7.15 3.41
N LYS A 61 -2.54 7.46 3.26
CA LYS A 61 -1.74 7.99 4.37
C LYS A 61 -2.28 9.33 4.86
N ASN A 62 -2.68 10.19 3.94
CA ASN A 62 -3.28 11.48 4.30
C ASN A 62 -4.53 11.28 5.16
N MET A 63 -5.38 10.32 4.79
CA MET A 63 -6.56 9.99 5.58
C MET A 63 -6.18 9.51 6.99
N ILE A 64 -5.20 8.61 7.08
CA ILE A 64 -4.76 8.05 8.37
C ILE A 64 -4.15 9.14 9.27
N TYR A 65 -3.44 10.11 8.68
CA TYR A 65 -2.78 11.18 9.42
C TYR A 65 -3.59 12.48 9.51
N GLU A 66 -4.90 12.39 9.23
CA GLU A 66 -5.85 13.53 9.35
C GLU A 66 -5.53 14.69 8.43
N LYS A 67 -5.02 14.40 7.23
CA LYS A 67 -4.79 15.40 6.19
C LYS A 67 -5.89 15.31 5.13
N GLU A 68 -5.94 16.29 4.24
CA GLU A 68 -6.87 16.24 3.12
C GLU A 68 -6.53 15.08 2.19
N PHE A 69 -7.55 14.39 1.71
CA PHE A 69 -7.34 13.22 0.85
C PHE A 69 -8.48 13.08 -0.15
N ASP A 70 -8.22 12.32 -1.22
CA ASP A 70 -9.19 12.03 -2.26
C ASP A 70 -9.89 10.71 -1.96
N GLU A 71 -11.14 10.78 -1.53
CA GLU A 71 -11.94 9.61 -1.19
C GLU A 71 -12.16 8.67 -2.37
N LYS A 72 -12.19 9.22 -3.57
CA LYS A 72 -12.56 8.46 -4.77
C LYS A 72 -11.56 7.34 -5.08
N VAL A 73 -10.29 7.56 -4.75
CA VAL A 73 -9.26 6.56 -5.06
C VAL A 73 -9.09 5.53 -3.94
N LEU A 74 -9.68 5.78 -2.77
CA LEU A 74 -9.49 4.90 -1.61
C LEU A 74 -10.49 3.76 -1.53
N ASP A 75 -11.67 3.92 -2.12
CA ASP A 75 -12.71 2.90 -2.15
C ASP A 75 -12.93 2.28 -0.77
N GLU A 76 -12.72 0.98 -0.60
CA GLU A 76 -12.95 0.30 0.67
C GLU A 76 -12.01 0.75 1.79
N LEU A 77 -10.88 1.37 1.47
CA LEU A 77 -9.95 1.86 2.49
C LEU A 77 -10.56 2.93 3.40
N ILE A 78 -11.66 3.54 2.98
CA ILE A 78 -12.37 4.55 3.77
C ILE A 78 -12.80 4.00 5.14
N VAL A 79 -12.98 2.68 5.28
CA VAL A 79 -13.36 2.08 6.57
C VAL A 79 -12.33 2.38 7.67
N PHE A 80 -11.10 2.74 7.30
CA PHE A 80 -10.05 3.05 8.26
C PHE A 80 -9.97 4.54 8.63
N ILE A 81 -10.97 5.33 8.22
CA ILE A 81 -10.94 6.80 8.41
C ILE A 81 -10.75 7.23 9.88
N ASN A 82 -11.18 6.42 10.83
CA ASN A 82 -11.07 6.72 12.26
C ASN A 82 -9.87 6.08 12.93
N THR A 83 -8.99 5.43 12.16
CA THR A 83 -7.81 4.76 12.71
C THR A 83 -6.88 5.71 13.44
N HIS A 84 -6.81 6.98 13.02
CA HIS A 84 -5.98 8.01 13.65
C HIS A 84 -6.30 8.22 15.13
N LYS A 85 -7.47 7.82 15.58
CA LYS A 85 -7.88 7.96 16.99
C LYS A 85 -7.18 6.97 17.92
N GLN A 86 -6.50 5.97 17.35
CA GLN A 86 -5.80 4.95 18.11
C GLN A 86 -4.38 4.83 17.57
N ALA A 87 -3.43 5.50 18.22
CA ALA A 87 -2.05 5.60 17.75
C ALA A 87 -1.42 4.24 17.43
N ALA A 88 -1.68 3.22 18.25
CA ALA A 88 -1.12 1.89 18.05
C ALA A 88 -1.61 1.26 16.73
N ARG A 89 -2.79 1.64 16.26
CA ARG A 89 -3.37 1.08 15.04
C ARG A 89 -2.89 1.77 13.76
N ILE A 90 -2.34 2.97 13.88
CA ILE A 90 -1.80 3.70 12.73
C ILE A 90 -0.70 2.89 12.07
N LYS A 91 0.22 2.35 12.85
CA LYS A 91 1.31 1.52 12.33
C LYS A 91 0.76 0.29 11.62
N CYS A 92 -0.21 -0.39 12.21
CA CYS A 92 -0.84 -1.55 11.60
C CYS A 92 -1.51 -1.21 10.28
N ALA A 93 -2.25 -0.11 10.24
CA ALA A 93 -3.00 0.30 9.06
C ALA A 93 -2.10 0.72 7.89
N THR A 94 -0.89 1.22 8.18
CA THR A 94 0.02 1.70 7.13
C THR A 94 1.11 0.69 6.75
N LEU A 95 1.11 -0.49 7.36
CA LEU A 95 2.15 -1.49 7.14
C LEU A 95 2.25 -1.90 5.67
N GLY A 96 1.12 -2.29 5.07
CA GLY A 96 1.07 -2.72 3.67
C GLY A 96 1.43 -1.59 2.71
N SER A 97 0.94 -0.38 2.97
CA SER A 97 1.24 0.77 2.11
C SER A 97 2.73 1.09 2.11
N THR A 98 3.38 0.96 3.27
CA THR A 98 4.82 1.18 3.38
C THR A 98 5.59 0.15 2.54
N GLY A 99 5.19 -1.11 2.59
CA GLY A 99 5.83 -2.17 1.81
C GLY A 99 5.71 -1.96 0.31
N ILE A 100 4.51 -1.62 -0.16
CA ILE A 100 4.28 -1.34 -1.58
C ILE A 100 5.10 -0.11 -2.02
N GLU A 101 5.09 0.94 -1.20
CA GLU A 101 5.84 2.16 -1.49
C GLU A 101 7.34 1.88 -1.63
N GLU A 102 7.89 1.06 -0.74
CA GLU A 102 9.31 0.68 -0.82
C GLU A 102 9.64 -0.03 -2.12
N ILE A 103 8.80 -0.96 -2.55
CA ILE A 103 9.02 -1.69 -3.80
C ILE A 103 8.99 -0.73 -4.99
N ILE A 104 8.01 0.16 -5.02
CA ILE A 104 7.86 1.12 -6.12
C ILE A 104 9.08 2.06 -6.18
N ASN A 105 9.52 2.56 -5.03
CA ASN A 105 10.69 3.45 -4.96
C ASN A 105 11.95 2.75 -5.45
N GLU A 106 12.14 1.50 -5.07
CA GLU A 106 13.27 0.71 -5.51
C GLU A 106 13.26 0.49 -7.02
N CYS A 107 12.12 0.13 -7.57
CA CYS A 107 11.96 -0.09 -9.00
C CYS A 107 12.14 1.20 -9.80
N SER A 108 11.62 2.32 -9.32
CA SER A 108 11.80 3.62 -9.96
C SER A 108 13.26 4.05 -9.97
N HIS A 109 13.97 3.79 -8.87
CA HIS A 109 15.39 4.11 -8.76
C HIS A 109 16.22 3.31 -9.76
N HIS A 110 15.92 2.04 -9.89
CA HIS A 110 16.58 1.17 -10.87
C HIS A 110 16.34 1.64 -12.30
N HIS A 111 15.18 2.21 -12.56
CA HIS A 111 14.78 2.62 -13.90
C HIS A 111 15.51 3.89 -14.36
N GLU A 112 15.94 4.72 -13.41
CA GLU A 112 16.65 5.97 -13.72
C GLU A 112 18.13 5.75 -14.07
N GLU A 113 18.62 4.59 -13.80
CA GLU A 113 20.01 4.22 -14.12
C GLU A 113 20.09 3.56 -15.51
#